data_994bc1338e0e15e47dea445ef9d5bfe9
#
_entry.id   994bc1338e0e15e47dea445ef9d5bfe9
#
_cell.length_a   1.000
_cell.length_b   1.000
_cell.length_c   1.000
_cell.angle_alpha   90.00
_cell.angle_beta   90.00
_cell.angle_gamma   90.00
#
_symmetry.space_group_name_H-M   'P 1'
#
loop_
_entity.id
_entity.type
_entity.pdbx_description
1 polymer ?
#
loop_
_entity_poly.entity_id
_entity_poly.type
_entity_poly.pdbx_seq_one_letter_code
_entity_poly.pdbx_strand_id
1 'polypeptide(L)'
;MAQNTYYPEEVLIEKMERGEYGWLDYVNHFSAEWQEELVEYCKAQLRYWTQDSFASSFRRMLTLEQYRSPEMGRLYQQYLVSGPLGYVADIFGSLGYADPMEKALGFYGPMFLMYSVYDGAEAKDGIIAAADSYLEKTGNRLREEKNI
;
A
#
# COMPACT_ATOMS: atom_id res chain seq x y z
N MET A 1 14.75 13.19 8.73
CA MET A 1 14.33 12.77 8.36
C MET A 1 13.95 12.83 7.30
N ALA A 2 14.20 12.44 6.93
CA ALA A 2 13.83 12.56 5.91
C ALA A 2 12.70 12.84 5.77
N GLN A 3 12.64 13.49 5.75
CA GLN A 3 11.61 13.75 5.64
C GLN A 3 10.94 12.94 4.95
N ASN A 4 10.32 12.54 5.48
CA ASN A 4 9.61 11.73 4.93
C ASN A 4 8.92 12.26 3.90
N THR A 5 9.00 11.80 2.88
CA THR A 5 8.36 12.31 1.76
C THR A 5 7.02 11.71 1.59
N TYR A 6 6.42 11.30 2.69
CA TYR A 6 5.10 10.76 2.59
C TYR A 6 4.12 11.88 2.35
N TYR A 7 3.36 11.80 1.31
CA TYR A 7 2.34 12.78 0.98
C TYR A 7 0.98 12.22 1.32
N PRO A 8 0.03 13.07 1.75
CA PRO A 8 -1.35 12.63 1.84
C PRO A 8 -1.82 12.12 0.49
N GLU A 9 -2.73 11.20 0.54
CA GLU A 9 -3.16 10.53 -0.68
C GLU A 9 -3.76 11.50 -1.69
N GLU A 10 -4.55 12.45 -1.20
CA GLU A 10 -5.13 13.43 -2.12
C GLU A 10 -4.07 14.24 -2.84
N VAL A 11 -2.94 14.50 -2.18
CA VAL A 11 -1.85 15.22 -2.83
C VAL A 11 -1.22 14.37 -3.92
N LEU A 12 -1.04 13.08 -3.66
CA LEU A 12 -0.50 12.18 -4.67
C LEU A 12 -1.43 12.06 -5.87
N ILE A 13 -2.72 11.94 -5.62
CA ILE A 13 -3.69 11.85 -6.69
C ILE A 13 -3.66 13.13 -7.51
N GLU A 14 -3.62 14.27 -6.85
CA GLU A 14 -3.58 15.54 -7.55
C GLU A 14 -2.36 15.65 -8.44
N LYS A 15 -1.19 15.26 -7.91
CA LYS A 15 0.03 15.31 -8.68
C LYS A 15 -0.04 14.40 -9.90
N MET A 16 -0.61 13.23 -9.73
CA MET A 16 -0.75 12.31 -10.85
C MET A 16 -1.71 12.81 -11.90
N GLU A 17 -2.82 13.43 -11.46
CA GLU A 17 -3.79 13.98 -12.41
C GLU A 17 -3.22 15.12 -13.20
N ARG A 18 -2.31 15.88 -12.61
CA ARG A 18 -1.66 16.98 -13.33
C ARG A 18 -0.47 16.52 -14.16
N GLY A 19 -0.15 15.22 -14.09
CA GLY A 19 0.99 14.71 -14.83
C GLY A 19 2.34 15.05 -14.24
N GLU A 20 2.37 15.59 -13.02
CA GLU A 20 3.62 15.96 -12.39
C GLU A 20 4.37 14.77 -11.82
N TYR A 21 3.66 13.66 -11.60
CA TYR A 21 4.29 12.53 -10.97
C TYR A 21 3.59 11.30 -11.50
N GLY A 22 4.04 10.82 -12.62
CA GLY A 22 3.41 9.69 -13.26
C GLY A 22 3.87 8.39 -12.68
N TRP A 23 3.00 7.38 -12.80
CA TRP A 23 3.29 6.05 -12.40
C TRP A 23 4.53 5.50 -13.00
N LEU A 24 4.68 5.68 -14.31
CA LEU A 24 5.85 5.17 -14.99
C LEU A 24 7.11 5.82 -14.47
N ASP A 25 7.03 7.12 -14.15
CA ASP A 25 8.18 7.79 -13.57
C ASP A 25 8.54 7.19 -12.24
N TYR A 26 7.52 6.89 -11.42
CA TYR A 26 7.77 6.30 -10.14
C TYR A 26 8.40 4.92 -10.27
N VAL A 27 7.83 4.10 -11.15
CA VAL A 27 8.35 2.76 -11.37
C VAL A 27 9.76 2.79 -11.92
N ASN A 28 10.07 3.77 -12.78
CA ASN A 28 11.39 3.89 -13.35
C ASN A 28 12.45 4.24 -12.32
N HIS A 29 12.05 4.75 -11.16
CA HIS A 29 12.99 4.95 -10.08
C HIS A 29 13.37 3.66 -9.39
N PHE A 30 12.56 2.61 -9.55
CA PHE A 30 12.89 1.33 -8.96
C PHE A 30 14.03 0.74 -9.75
N SER A 31 15.21 0.81 -9.18
CA SER A 31 16.41 0.26 -9.78
C SER A 31 16.45 -1.24 -9.54
N ALA A 32 17.64 -1.80 -9.47
CA ALA A 32 17.81 -3.20 -9.13
C ALA A 32 17.26 -3.52 -7.76
N GLU A 33 17.04 -2.51 -6.93
CA GLU A 33 16.56 -2.71 -5.57
C GLU A 33 15.12 -2.26 -5.41
N TRP A 34 14.34 -2.37 -6.48
CA TRP A 34 12.96 -1.94 -6.46
C TRP A 34 12.16 -2.59 -5.34
N GLN A 35 12.51 -3.85 -5.01
CA GLN A 35 11.75 -4.56 -3.98
C GLN A 35 11.95 -3.93 -2.61
N GLU A 36 13.13 -3.38 -2.34
CA GLU A 36 13.36 -2.72 -1.07
C GLU A 36 12.56 -1.43 -0.97
N GLU A 37 12.51 -0.69 -2.07
CA GLU A 37 11.76 0.56 -2.08
C GLU A 37 10.26 0.30 -1.92
N LEU A 38 9.75 -0.75 -2.56
CA LEU A 38 8.36 -1.11 -2.44
C LEU A 38 8.04 -1.55 -1.01
N VAL A 39 8.92 -2.33 -0.41
CA VAL A 39 8.72 -2.78 0.96
C VAL A 39 8.68 -1.59 1.91
N GLU A 40 9.61 -0.66 1.77
CA GLU A 40 9.63 0.51 2.65
C GLU A 40 8.39 1.37 2.45
N TYR A 41 7.94 1.50 1.20
CA TYR A 41 6.72 2.24 0.92
C TYR A 41 5.53 1.60 1.64
N CYS A 42 5.42 0.28 1.55
CA CYS A 42 4.30 -0.42 2.18
C CYS A 42 4.37 -0.34 3.70
N LYS A 43 5.56 -0.40 4.26
CA LYS A 43 5.70 -0.21 5.70
C LYS A 43 5.23 1.17 6.13
N ALA A 44 5.56 2.19 5.34
CA ALA A 44 5.14 3.54 5.64
C ALA A 44 3.63 3.69 5.53
N GLN A 45 3.02 3.06 4.53
CA GLN A 45 1.57 3.08 4.36
C GLN A 45 0.88 2.41 5.53
N LEU A 46 1.41 1.28 5.98
CA LEU A 46 0.82 0.59 7.11
C LEU A 46 0.82 1.49 8.34
N ARG A 47 1.95 2.14 8.60
CA ARG A 47 2.04 3.00 9.78
C ARG A 47 1.12 4.22 9.65
N TYR A 48 1.01 4.77 8.46
CA TYR A 48 0.13 5.90 8.25
C TYR A 48 -1.33 5.52 8.55
N TRP A 49 -1.77 4.42 7.96
CA TRP A 49 -3.19 4.05 8.09
C TRP A 49 -3.54 3.51 9.47
N THR A 50 -2.55 3.11 10.27
CA THR A 50 -2.81 2.55 11.59
C THR A 50 -2.42 3.49 12.72
N GLN A 51 -1.37 4.30 12.55
CA GLN A 51 -0.82 5.07 13.66
C GLN A 51 -1.10 6.55 13.58
N ASP A 52 -1.29 7.10 12.38
CA ASP A 52 -1.63 8.50 12.25
C ASP A 52 -3.07 8.70 12.71
N SER A 53 -3.29 9.67 13.60
CA SER A 53 -4.61 9.79 14.22
C SER A 53 -5.68 10.17 13.19
N PHE A 54 -5.37 11.06 12.25
CA PHE A 54 -6.34 11.41 11.22
C PHE A 54 -6.57 10.25 10.26
N ALA A 55 -5.49 9.66 9.76
CA ALA A 55 -5.62 8.60 8.75
C ALA A 55 -6.33 7.39 9.32
N SER A 56 -5.97 6.97 10.53
CA SER A 56 -6.60 5.80 11.10
C SER A 56 -8.08 6.04 11.38
N SER A 57 -8.43 7.25 11.81
CA SER A 57 -9.84 7.59 12.01
C SER A 57 -10.60 7.62 10.69
N PHE A 58 -9.99 8.19 9.66
CA PHE A 58 -10.61 8.24 8.34
C PHE A 58 -10.82 6.83 7.80
N ARG A 59 -9.82 5.95 7.94
CA ARG A 59 -9.94 4.57 7.49
C ARG A 59 -11.06 3.84 8.22
N ARG A 60 -11.12 4.00 9.53
CA ARG A 60 -12.18 3.33 10.29
C ARG A 60 -13.54 3.88 9.95
N MET A 61 -13.64 5.18 9.72
CA MET A 61 -14.90 5.79 9.32
C MET A 61 -15.36 5.21 7.99
N LEU A 62 -14.48 5.14 6.99
CA LEU A 62 -14.83 4.57 5.70
C LEU A 62 -15.26 3.11 5.83
N THR A 63 -14.57 2.36 6.67
CA THR A 63 -14.92 0.96 6.89
C THR A 63 -16.34 0.81 7.41
N LEU A 64 -16.73 1.68 8.32
CA LEU A 64 -18.07 1.64 8.90
C LEU A 64 -19.14 2.15 7.94
N GLU A 65 -18.79 3.12 7.10
CA GLU A 65 -19.78 3.81 6.28
C GLU A 65 -19.89 3.28 4.86
N GLN A 66 -19.09 2.29 4.50
CA GLN A 66 -19.00 1.86 3.10
C GLN A 66 -20.32 1.40 2.52
N TYR A 67 -21.21 0.91 3.35
CA TYR A 67 -22.50 0.42 2.86
C TYR A 67 -23.62 1.46 2.99
N ARG A 68 -23.29 2.62 3.50
CA ARG A 68 -24.33 3.62 3.76
C ARG A 68 -24.77 4.33 2.50
N SER A 69 -23.87 4.56 1.57
CA SER A 69 -24.20 5.23 0.33
C SER A 69 -23.21 4.80 -0.75
N PRO A 70 -23.60 4.93 -2.03
CA PRO A 70 -22.64 4.63 -3.11
C PRO A 70 -21.38 5.46 -3.05
N GLU A 71 -21.50 6.73 -2.60
CA GLU A 71 -20.33 7.57 -2.50
C GLU A 71 -19.36 7.06 -1.45
N MET A 72 -19.85 6.68 -0.28
CA MET A 72 -18.99 6.17 0.77
C MET A 72 -18.35 4.86 0.35
N GLY A 73 -19.09 4.00 -0.33
CA GLY A 73 -18.52 2.78 -0.85
C GLY A 73 -17.43 3.04 -1.86
N ARG A 74 -17.63 4.03 -2.73
CA ARG A 74 -16.62 4.36 -3.74
C ARG A 74 -15.35 4.88 -3.07
N LEU A 75 -15.48 5.72 -2.06
CA LEU A 75 -14.32 6.23 -1.33
C LEU A 75 -13.57 5.12 -0.63
N TYR A 76 -14.31 4.20 -0.01
CA TYR A 76 -13.70 3.06 0.64
C TYR A 76 -12.86 2.25 -0.35
N GLN A 77 -13.42 1.96 -1.52
CA GLN A 77 -12.68 1.23 -2.54
C GLN A 77 -11.46 2.01 -3.01
N GLN A 78 -11.64 3.29 -3.27
CA GLN A 78 -10.59 4.12 -3.83
C GLN A 78 -9.39 4.22 -2.90
N TYR A 79 -9.63 4.41 -1.63
CA TYR A 79 -8.55 4.66 -0.70
C TYR A 79 -7.98 3.40 -0.07
N LEU A 80 -8.78 2.35 0.06
CA LEU A 80 -8.36 1.23 0.88
C LEU A 80 -8.33 -0.11 0.17
N VAL A 81 -9.08 -0.31 -0.89
CA VAL A 81 -9.25 -1.63 -1.47
C VAL A 81 -8.80 -1.68 -2.91
N SER A 82 -9.70 -1.45 -3.85
CA SER A 82 -9.36 -1.63 -5.26
C SER A 82 -8.38 -0.57 -5.74
N GLY A 83 -8.39 0.62 -5.15
CA GLY A 83 -7.41 1.63 -5.53
C GLY A 83 -5.99 1.20 -5.25
N PRO A 84 -5.64 0.93 -3.99
CA PRO A 84 -4.27 0.46 -3.70
C PRO A 84 -3.93 -0.85 -4.37
N LEU A 85 -4.89 -1.76 -4.47
CA LEU A 85 -4.62 -3.04 -5.12
C LEU A 85 -4.25 -2.85 -6.59
N GLY A 86 -5.01 -2.01 -7.31
CA GLY A 86 -4.71 -1.74 -8.70
C GLY A 86 -3.38 -1.03 -8.87
N TYR A 87 -3.07 -0.15 -7.95
CA TYR A 87 -1.82 0.58 -7.91
C TYR A 87 -0.64 -0.39 -7.84
N VAL A 88 -0.70 -1.33 -6.91
CA VAL A 88 0.37 -2.30 -6.75
C VAL A 88 0.44 -3.22 -7.96
N ALA A 89 -0.71 -3.59 -8.51
CA ALA A 89 -0.73 -4.42 -9.71
C ALA A 89 -0.06 -3.71 -10.89
N ASP A 90 -0.29 -2.40 -11.02
CA ASP A 90 0.36 -1.63 -12.09
C ASP A 90 1.87 -1.64 -11.95
N ILE A 91 2.37 -1.56 -10.72
CA ILE A 91 3.80 -1.65 -10.49
C ILE A 91 4.33 -2.99 -10.98
N PHE A 92 3.69 -4.08 -10.57
CA PHE A 92 4.16 -5.39 -10.97
C PHE A 92 4.06 -5.59 -12.49
N GLY A 93 3.01 -5.05 -13.11
CA GLY A 93 2.89 -5.12 -14.54
C GLY A 93 4.02 -4.40 -15.26
N SER A 94 4.36 -3.20 -14.76
CA SER A 94 5.45 -2.43 -15.34
C SER A 94 6.81 -3.10 -15.15
N LEU A 95 6.95 -3.87 -14.08
CA LEU A 95 8.18 -4.59 -13.82
C LEU A 95 8.29 -5.91 -14.61
N GLY A 96 7.24 -6.24 -15.37
CA GLY A 96 7.31 -7.40 -16.26
C GLY A 96 6.80 -8.70 -15.70
N TYR A 97 6.11 -8.66 -14.58
CA TYR A 97 5.53 -9.89 -14.03
C TYR A 97 4.34 -10.34 -14.88
N ALA A 98 4.24 -11.65 -15.07
CA ALA A 98 3.19 -12.21 -15.92
C ALA A 98 1.80 -12.07 -15.29
N ASP A 99 1.73 -12.18 -13.96
CA ASP A 99 0.46 -12.15 -13.25
C ASP A 99 0.43 -11.00 -12.26
N PRO A 100 0.36 -9.74 -12.76
CA PRO A 100 0.50 -8.61 -11.86
C PRO A 100 -0.58 -8.53 -10.79
N MET A 101 -1.82 -8.87 -11.13
CA MET A 101 -2.88 -8.80 -10.13
C MET A 101 -2.71 -9.87 -9.06
N GLU A 102 -2.27 -11.05 -9.44
CA GLU A 102 -2.04 -12.11 -8.47
C GLU A 102 -0.90 -11.72 -7.54
N LYS A 103 0.17 -11.13 -8.09
CA LYS A 103 1.26 -10.65 -7.25
C LYS A 103 0.78 -9.56 -6.30
N ALA A 104 -0.05 -8.66 -6.81
CA ALA A 104 -0.58 -7.59 -5.99
C ALA A 104 -1.44 -8.11 -4.86
N LEU A 105 -2.26 -9.11 -5.13
CA LEU A 105 -3.08 -9.72 -4.09
C LEU A 105 -2.23 -10.30 -2.98
N GLY A 106 -1.16 -11.01 -3.35
CA GLY A 106 -0.27 -11.61 -2.36
C GLY A 106 0.52 -10.59 -1.57
N PHE A 107 0.71 -9.39 -2.13
CA PHE A 107 1.48 -8.35 -1.46
C PHE A 107 0.57 -7.45 -0.62
N TYR A 108 -0.51 -6.95 -1.22
CA TYR A 108 -1.37 -5.98 -0.54
C TYR A 108 -2.43 -6.63 0.33
N GLY A 109 -2.90 -7.83 -0.03
CA GLY A 109 -3.96 -8.48 0.71
C GLY A 109 -3.65 -8.65 2.18
N PRO A 110 -2.50 -9.26 2.51
CA PRO A 110 -2.15 -9.39 3.93
C PRO A 110 -1.99 -8.06 4.63
N MET A 111 -1.47 -7.04 3.93
CA MET A 111 -1.33 -5.73 4.53
C MET A 111 -2.70 -5.12 4.85
N PHE A 112 -3.64 -5.28 3.93
CA PHE A 112 -4.99 -4.79 4.17
C PHE A 112 -5.62 -5.51 5.36
N LEU A 113 -5.41 -6.82 5.46
CA LEU A 113 -5.90 -7.58 6.61
C LEU A 113 -5.33 -7.06 7.92
N MET A 114 -4.07 -6.66 7.89
CA MET A 114 -3.39 -6.21 9.10
C MET A 114 -3.97 -4.93 9.67
N TYR A 115 -4.64 -4.12 8.87
CA TYR A 115 -5.31 -2.93 9.41
C TYR A 115 -6.31 -3.35 10.49
N SER A 116 -7.12 -4.35 10.19
CA SER A 116 -8.13 -4.81 11.12
C SER A 116 -7.51 -5.53 12.31
N VAL A 117 -6.49 -6.35 12.04
CA VAL A 117 -5.80 -7.05 13.11
C VAL A 117 -5.17 -6.04 14.08
N TYR A 118 -4.57 -5.00 13.54
CA TYR A 118 -3.97 -3.94 14.36
C TYR A 118 -5.01 -3.30 15.27
N ASP A 119 -6.16 -2.95 14.69
CA ASP A 119 -7.21 -2.27 15.45
C ASP A 119 -7.68 -3.11 16.62
N GLY A 120 -7.73 -4.42 16.47
CA GLY A 120 -8.22 -5.31 17.51
C GLY A 120 -7.17 -5.82 18.47
N ALA A 121 -5.90 -5.51 18.24
CA ALA A 121 -4.84 -6.07 19.04
C ALA A 121 -4.58 -5.24 20.28
N GLU A 122 -4.19 -5.92 21.37
CA GLU A 122 -3.71 -5.23 22.57
C GLU A 122 -2.24 -4.88 22.41
N ALA A 123 -1.44 -5.79 21.87
CA ALA A 123 -0.02 -5.56 21.69
C ALA A 123 0.22 -5.10 20.23
N LYS A 124 -0.03 -3.84 19.98
CA LYS A 124 -0.03 -3.33 18.61
C LYS A 124 1.36 -3.32 17.98
N ASP A 125 2.40 -3.12 18.78
CA ASP A 125 3.76 -3.13 18.24
C ASP A 125 4.11 -4.49 17.65
N GLY A 126 3.60 -5.57 18.22
CA GLY A 126 3.83 -6.90 17.70
C GLY A 126 3.20 -7.08 16.32
N ILE A 127 2.04 -6.46 16.10
CA ILE A 127 1.38 -6.55 14.80
C ILE A 127 2.21 -5.81 13.74
N ILE A 128 2.74 -4.64 14.09
CA ILE A 128 3.58 -3.90 13.15
C ILE A 128 4.83 -4.71 12.82
N ALA A 129 5.46 -5.31 13.83
CA ALA A 129 6.66 -6.11 13.60
C ALA A 129 6.37 -7.32 12.71
N ALA A 130 5.24 -7.98 12.92
CA ALA A 130 4.87 -9.12 12.10
C ALA A 130 4.63 -8.71 10.65
N ALA A 131 3.98 -7.57 10.44
CA ALA A 131 3.72 -7.08 9.10
C ALA A 131 5.03 -6.70 8.41
N ASP A 132 5.92 -6.02 9.11
CA ASP A 132 7.24 -5.67 8.55
C ASP A 132 7.98 -6.93 8.10
N SER A 133 7.98 -7.95 8.95
CA SER A 133 8.66 -9.20 8.63
C SER A 133 8.06 -9.86 7.39
N TYR A 134 6.75 -9.88 7.29
CA TYR A 134 6.08 -10.45 6.13
C TYR A 134 6.44 -9.70 4.86
N LEU A 135 6.44 -8.38 4.93
CA LEU A 135 6.74 -7.56 3.76
C LEU A 135 8.18 -7.79 3.30
N GLU A 136 9.12 -7.87 4.24
CA GLU A 136 10.51 -8.11 3.89
C GLU A 136 10.71 -9.47 3.25
N LYS A 137 10.10 -10.49 3.82
CA LYS A 137 10.23 -11.83 3.26
C LYS A 137 9.57 -11.92 1.88
N THR A 138 8.43 -11.26 1.72
CA THR A 138 7.75 -11.27 0.44
C THR A 138 8.57 -10.53 -0.61
N GLY A 139 9.17 -9.41 -0.25
CA GLY A 139 10.03 -8.68 -1.17
C GLY A 139 11.21 -9.51 -1.61
N ASN A 140 11.86 -10.21 -0.67
CA ASN A 140 12.99 -11.06 -1.00
C ASN A 140 12.59 -12.19 -1.93
N ARG A 141 11.44 -12.81 -1.67
CA ARG A 141 10.96 -13.89 -2.51
C ARG A 141 10.67 -13.42 -3.92
N LEU A 142 10.09 -12.24 -4.05
CA LEU A 142 9.79 -11.69 -5.36
C LEU A 142 11.06 -11.37 -6.14
N ARG A 143 12.10 -10.88 -5.46
CA ARG A 143 13.36 -10.62 -6.11
C ARG A 143 13.98 -11.91 -6.63
N GLU A 144 13.94 -12.96 -5.82
CA GLU A 144 14.47 -14.25 -6.25
C GLU A 144 13.71 -14.80 -7.44
N GLU A 145 12.40 -14.66 -7.40
CA GLU A 145 11.56 -15.09 -8.50
C GLU A 145 11.91 -14.35 -9.78
N LYS A 146 12.13 -13.04 -9.66
CA LYS A 146 12.43 -12.21 -10.82
C LYS A 146 13.78 -12.55 -11.43
N ASN A 147 14.71 -13.01 -10.61
CA ASN A 147 16.07 -13.30 -11.07
C ASN A 147 16.25 -14.70 -11.63
N ILE A 148 15.20 -15.49 -11.69
CA ILE A 148 15.27 -16.84 -12.27
C ILE A 148 15.11 -16.85 -13.80
#